data_7f3568017a231403fb5f17cad86cd576
#
_entry.id   7f3568017a231403fb5f17cad86cd576
#
_cell.length_a   1.000
_cell.length_b   1.000
_cell.length_c   1.000
_cell.angle_alpha   90.00
_cell.angle_beta   90.00
_cell.angle_gamma   90.00
#
_symmetry.space_group_name_H-M   'P 1'
#
loop_
_entity.id
_entity.type
_entity.pdbx_description
1 polymer ?
#
loop_
_entity_poly.entity_id
_entity_poly.type
_entity_poly.pdbx_seq_one_letter_code
_entity_poly.pdbx_strand_id
1 'polypeptide(L)'
;MWLTNSSIGRKVIMSVTGLALVLFLTFHGSMNVVALFSKEAYNTICELLGANWYAVAATLGLAALALLHVVYAFILTCQNRKARGNNKYAVTDKPAKVEWTSQNMLVLGIVVLLGILLHLFNFWYNMMFAELTGISVPHSPSDGFAYIVDTFSCPVYVVLYIVWLAAIWFHLTHGFWSAMQTLGVSGKVWFERWKCIGCIYVTLVMLMFLVVVLAFAFGCAPSLCGEAAGSACCGGCCVA
;
A
#
# COMPACT_ATOMS: atom_id res chain seq x y z
N MET A 1 -5.53 29.26 11.00
CA MET A 1 -4.42 28.34 11.37
C MET A 1 -3.41 28.29 10.24
N TRP A 2 -2.12 28.40 10.53
CA TRP A 2 -1.05 28.40 9.51
C TRP A 2 -1.00 27.09 8.67
N LEU A 3 -1.15 25.92 9.30
CA LEU A 3 -1.09 24.61 8.64
C LEU A 3 -2.16 24.41 7.55
N THR A 4 -3.36 24.94 7.72
CA THR A 4 -4.47 24.74 6.78
C THR A 4 -4.56 25.82 5.72
N ASN A 5 -4.11 27.04 6.03
CA ASN A 5 -4.30 28.21 5.16
C ASN A 5 -3.07 28.55 4.30
N SER A 6 -1.86 28.08 4.68
CA SER A 6 -0.66 28.29 3.88
C SER A 6 -0.39 27.14 2.90
N SER A 7 0.23 27.46 1.75
CA SER A 7 0.63 26.44 0.77
C SER A 7 1.69 25.48 1.33
N ILE A 8 2.57 25.99 2.20
CA ILE A 8 3.62 25.20 2.86
C ILE A 8 2.96 24.28 3.90
N GLY A 9 2.06 24.79 4.73
CA GLY A 9 1.40 23.99 5.76
C GLY A 9 0.65 22.79 5.17
N ARG A 10 -0.06 22.97 4.05
CA ARG A 10 -0.74 21.87 3.34
C ARG A 10 0.23 20.80 2.82
N LYS A 11 1.39 21.22 2.31
CA LYS A 11 2.44 20.28 1.90
C LYS A 11 3.03 19.52 3.08
N VAL A 12 3.19 20.17 4.24
CA VAL A 12 3.65 19.50 5.48
C VAL A 12 2.64 18.45 5.92
N ILE A 13 1.32 18.77 5.95
CA ILE A 13 0.28 17.76 6.26
C ILE A 13 0.37 16.57 5.30
N MET A 14 0.48 16.85 4.00
CA MET A 14 0.63 15.83 2.96
C MET A 14 1.85 14.92 3.19
N SER A 15 2.98 15.51 3.57
CA SER A 15 4.22 14.77 3.82
C SER A 15 4.14 13.92 5.08
N VAL A 16 3.62 14.46 6.18
CA VAL A 16 3.48 13.73 7.45
C VAL A 16 2.50 12.57 7.30
N THR A 17 1.33 12.81 6.70
CA THR A 17 0.35 11.74 6.45
C THR A 17 0.91 10.67 5.52
N GLY A 18 1.63 11.06 4.46
CA GLY A 18 2.27 10.13 3.54
C GLY A 18 3.32 9.24 4.22
N LEU A 19 4.21 9.82 5.04
CA LEU A 19 5.22 9.05 5.76
C LEU A 19 4.60 8.11 6.80
N ALA A 20 3.54 8.53 7.49
CA ALA A 20 2.82 7.66 8.41
C ALA A 20 2.18 6.46 7.68
N LEU A 21 1.62 6.67 6.47
CA LEU A 21 1.13 5.57 5.63
C LEU A 21 2.25 4.63 5.16
N VAL A 22 3.45 5.15 4.87
CA VAL A 22 4.62 4.32 4.52
C VAL A 22 5.05 3.44 5.71
N LEU A 23 5.05 3.98 6.93
CA LEU A 23 5.33 3.21 8.15
C LEU A 23 4.28 2.11 8.35
N PHE A 24 3.01 2.43 8.16
CA PHE A 24 1.95 1.42 8.20
C PHE A 24 2.17 0.31 7.15
N LEU A 25 2.51 0.65 5.90
CA LEU A 25 2.80 -0.36 4.87
C LEU A 25 3.97 -1.25 5.25
N THR A 26 5.00 -0.72 5.90
CA THR A 26 6.13 -1.52 6.38
C THR A 26 5.70 -2.52 7.44
N PHE A 27 4.93 -2.07 8.42
CA PHE A 27 4.34 -2.95 9.44
C PHE A 27 3.43 -3.99 8.80
N HIS A 28 2.50 -3.57 7.95
CA HIS A 28 1.53 -4.44 7.27
C HIS A 28 2.24 -5.50 6.39
N GLY A 29 3.24 -5.10 5.61
CA GLY A 29 4.04 -6.03 4.81
C GLY A 29 4.80 -7.05 5.66
N SER A 30 5.38 -6.61 6.78
CA SER A 30 6.09 -7.49 7.71
C SER A 30 5.16 -8.55 8.30
N MET A 31 3.92 -8.17 8.67
CA MET A 31 2.93 -9.13 9.18
C MET A 31 2.50 -10.12 8.10
N ASN A 32 2.31 -9.66 6.86
CA ASN A 32 1.93 -10.54 5.74
C ASN A 32 3.02 -11.56 5.37
N VAL A 33 4.30 -11.23 5.54
CA VAL A 33 5.41 -12.16 5.30
C VAL A 33 5.33 -13.39 6.24
N VAL A 34 4.76 -13.26 7.43
CA VAL A 34 4.56 -14.39 8.35
C VAL A 34 3.66 -15.47 7.73
N ALA A 35 2.70 -15.09 6.88
CA ALA A 35 1.84 -16.05 6.19
C ALA A 35 2.62 -17.03 5.29
N LEU A 36 3.82 -16.66 4.83
CA LEU A 36 4.68 -17.56 4.03
C LEU A 36 5.21 -18.74 4.84
N PHE A 37 5.38 -18.57 6.15
CA PHE A 37 6.08 -19.54 7.01
C PHE A 37 5.14 -20.34 7.90
N SER A 38 4.06 -19.73 8.43
CA SER A 38 3.12 -20.40 9.32
C SER A 38 1.73 -19.81 9.22
N LYS A 39 0.74 -20.67 8.92
CA LYS A 39 -0.67 -20.36 8.93
C LYS A 39 -1.14 -19.98 10.35
N GLU A 40 -0.75 -20.76 11.35
CA GLU A 40 -1.16 -20.55 12.74
C GLU A 40 -0.65 -19.22 13.27
N ALA A 41 0.64 -18.90 13.04
CA ALA A 41 1.21 -17.63 13.47
C ALA A 41 0.53 -16.45 12.77
N TYR A 42 0.24 -16.58 11.47
CA TYR A 42 -0.46 -15.54 10.73
C TYR A 42 -1.89 -15.33 11.22
N ASN A 43 -2.65 -16.41 11.44
CA ASN A 43 -4.02 -16.33 11.96
C ASN A 43 -4.05 -15.78 13.39
N THR A 44 -3.05 -16.09 14.23
CA THR A 44 -2.91 -15.45 15.55
C THR A 44 -2.73 -13.93 15.43
N ILE A 45 -1.94 -13.46 14.45
CA ILE A 45 -1.81 -12.02 14.16
C ILE A 45 -3.15 -11.43 13.71
N CYS A 46 -3.88 -12.14 12.84
CA CYS A 46 -5.20 -11.70 12.37
C CYS A 46 -6.21 -11.60 13.53
N GLU A 47 -6.21 -12.55 14.45
CA GLU A 47 -7.04 -12.51 15.66
C GLU A 47 -6.67 -11.34 16.57
N LEU A 48 -5.36 -11.10 16.81
CA LEU A 48 -4.89 -9.98 17.61
C LEU A 48 -5.23 -8.61 17.01
N LEU A 49 -5.19 -8.50 15.68
CA LEU A 49 -5.47 -7.27 14.94
C LEU A 49 -6.90 -7.22 14.36
N GLY A 50 -7.77 -8.15 14.75
CA GLY A 50 -9.17 -8.23 14.34
C GLY A 50 -10.08 -7.19 15.01
N ALA A 51 -11.25 -7.58 15.51
CA ALA A 51 -12.24 -6.67 16.10
C ALA A 51 -11.95 -6.22 17.54
N ASN A 52 -10.73 -6.35 18.01
CA ASN A 52 -10.32 -5.84 19.32
C ASN A 52 -10.39 -4.30 19.34
N TRP A 53 -10.74 -3.72 20.49
CA TRP A 53 -10.95 -2.28 20.61
C TRP A 53 -9.76 -1.42 20.16
N TYR A 54 -8.53 -1.85 20.46
CA TYR A 54 -7.31 -1.15 20.05
C TYR A 54 -7.06 -1.25 18.54
N ALA A 55 -7.35 -2.40 17.91
CA ALA A 55 -7.23 -2.60 16.48
C ALA A 55 -8.28 -1.79 15.71
N VAL A 56 -9.51 -1.74 16.21
CA VAL A 56 -10.57 -0.89 15.66
C VAL A 56 -10.18 0.59 15.76
N ALA A 57 -9.69 1.04 16.92
CA ALA A 57 -9.22 2.41 17.10
C ALA A 57 -8.06 2.76 16.14
N ALA A 58 -7.09 1.86 15.99
CA ALA A 58 -5.97 2.02 15.04
C ALA A 58 -6.45 2.07 13.59
N THR A 59 -7.41 1.22 13.21
CA THR A 59 -8.01 1.21 11.87
C THR A 59 -8.76 2.50 11.56
N LEU A 60 -9.52 3.03 12.53
CA LEU A 60 -10.19 4.34 12.38
C LEU A 60 -9.18 5.48 12.24
N GLY A 61 -8.11 5.45 13.05
CA GLY A 61 -7.01 6.41 12.94
C GLY A 61 -6.31 6.34 11.57
N LEU A 62 -6.05 5.13 11.07
CA LEU A 62 -5.48 4.91 9.74
C LEU A 62 -6.41 5.40 8.63
N ALA A 63 -7.72 5.12 8.72
CA ALA A 63 -8.71 5.59 7.77
C ALA A 63 -8.78 7.11 7.73
N ALA A 64 -8.78 7.77 8.90
CA ALA A 64 -8.73 9.24 8.99
C ALA A 64 -7.44 9.81 8.37
N LEU A 65 -6.30 9.17 8.62
CA LEU A 65 -5.01 9.56 8.05
C LEU A 65 -5.00 9.43 6.52
N ALA A 66 -5.50 8.31 5.99
CA ALA A 66 -5.61 8.08 4.55
C ALA A 66 -6.57 9.07 3.89
N LEU A 67 -7.73 9.35 4.52
CA LEU A 67 -8.68 10.34 4.06
C LEU A 67 -8.07 11.75 4.01
N LEU A 68 -7.36 12.16 5.05
CA LEU A 68 -6.64 13.43 5.07
C LEU A 68 -5.62 13.50 3.92
N HIS A 69 -4.84 12.44 3.72
CA HIS A 69 -3.85 12.36 2.65
C HIS A 69 -4.52 12.55 1.27
N VAL A 70 -5.59 11.83 0.99
CA VAL A 70 -6.35 11.91 -0.27
C VAL A 70 -6.96 13.29 -0.47
N VAL A 71 -7.62 13.86 0.55
CA VAL A 71 -8.26 15.19 0.47
C VAL A 71 -7.21 16.26 0.17
N TYR A 72 -6.07 16.27 0.88
CA TYR A 72 -5.01 17.24 0.61
C TYR A 72 -4.34 17.02 -0.74
N ALA A 73 -4.24 15.78 -1.24
CA ALA A 73 -3.77 15.51 -2.60
C ALA A 73 -4.65 16.17 -3.66
N PHE A 74 -5.98 16.08 -3.52
CA PHE A 74 -6.93 16.75 -4.41
C PHE A 74 -6.84 18.28 -4.29
N ILE A 75 -6.83 18.83 -3.08
CA ILE A 75 -6.68 20.28 -2.85
C ILE A 75 -5.42 20.81 -3.51
N LEU A 76 -4.27 20.19 -3.28
CA LEU A 76 -2.99 20.61 -3.86
C LEU A 76 -2.99 20.47 -5.39
N THR A 77 -3.58 19.41 -5.93
CA THR A 77 -3.71 19.20 -7.38
C THR A 77 -4.58 20.30 -8.01
N CYS A 78 -5.74 20.63 -7.42
CA CYS A 78 -6.61 21.70 -7.91
C CYS A 78 -5.91 23.06 -7.88
N GLN A 79 -5.18 23.35 -6.80
CA GLN A 79 -4.40 24.59 -6.67
C GLN A 79 -3.30 24.70 -7.71
N ASN A 80 -2.55 23.61 -7.92
CA ASN A 80 -1.48 23.58 -8.92
C ASN A 80 -2.03 23.74 -10.35
N ARG A 81 -3.18 23.13 -10.65
CA ARG A 81 -3.87 23.31 -11.95
C ARG A 81 -4.35 24.73 -12.13
N LYS A 82 -4.96 25.34 -11.10
CA LYS A 82 -5.41 26.74 -11.13
C LYS A 82 -4.24 27.71 -11.31
N ALA A 83 -3.13 27.50 -10.60
CA ALA A 83 -1.92 28.35 -10.71
C ALA A 83 -1.27 28.25 -12.09
N ARG A 84 -1.36 27.10 -12.76
CA ARG A 84 -0.82 26.90 -14.12
C ARG A 84 -1.64 27.65 -15.18
N GLY A 85 -2.93 27.89 -14.94
CA GLY A 85 -3.85 28.57 -15.87
C GLY A 85 -4.12 27.79 -17.16
N ASN A 86 -4.83 28.45 -18.10
CA ASN A 86 -5.17 27.88 -19.41
C ASN A 86 -4.08 28.11 -20.48
N ASN A 87 -3.04 28.86 -20.17
CA ASN A 87 -1.96 29.14 -21.12
C ASN A 87 -1.14 27.86 -21.32
N LYS A 88 -1.43 27.16 -22.41
CA LYS A 88 -0.53 26.11 -22.92
C LYS A 88 0.71 26.83 -23.42
N TYR A 89 1.86 26.45 -22.90
CA TYR A 89 3.13 26.97 -23.43
C TYR A 89 3.18 26.72 -24.95
N ALA A 90 3.54 27.74 -25.71
CA ALA A 90 3.74 27.63 -27.15
C ALA A 90 4.90 26.67 -27.50
N VAL A 91 5.82 26.45 -26.56
CA VAL A 91 6.91 25.47 -26.62
C VAL A 91 6.74 24.49 -25.46
N THR A 92 6.43 23.24 -25.78
CA THR A 92 6.35 22.13 -24.81
C THR A 92 7.73 21.49 -24.61
N ASP A 93 8.75 22.30 -24.37
CA ASP A 93 10.05 21.77 -23.98
C ASP A 93 9.96 21.32 -22.51
N LYS A 94 9.83 20.01 -22.33
CA LYS A 94 9.81 19.42 -20.99
C LYS A 94 11.25 19.48 -20.48
N PRO A 95 11.49 20.17 -19.33
CA PRO A 95 12.83 20.13 -18.75
C PRO A 95 13.26 18.68 -18.59
N ALA A 96 14.41 18.30 -19.10
CA ALA A 96 14.95 16.94 -19.10
C ALA A 96 15.07 16.31 -17.69
N LYS A 97 14.87 17.12 -16.64
CA LYS A 97 14.97 16.74 -15.22
C LYS A 97 13.62 16.46 -14.52
N VAL A 98 12.47 16.58 -15.21
CA VAL A 98 11.19 16.32 -14.56
C VAL A 98 10.88 14.83 -14.61
N GLU A 99 10.86 14.18 -13.44
CA GLU A 99 10.57 12.76 -13.32
C GLU A 99 9.14 12.43 -13.82
N TRP A 100 9.01 11.32 -14.54
CA TRP A 100 7.73 10.82 -15.04
C TRP A 100 6.69 10.61 -13.91
N THR A 101 7.14 10.09 -12.77
CA THR A 101 6.32 9.90 -11.56
C THR A 101 5.72 11.20 -11.06
N SER A 102 6.51 12.29 -11.03
CA SER A 102 6.02 13.62 -10.63
C SER A 102 4.89 14.14 -11.53
N GLN A 103 4.96 13.88 -12.82
CA GLN A 103 3.96 14.31 -13.79
C GLN A 103 2.65 13.50 -13.67
N ASN A 104 2.75 12.24 -13.25
CA ASN A 104 1.64 11.27 -13.20
C ASN A 104 1.13 10.98 -11.79
N MET A 105 1.57 11.74 -10.78
CA MET A 105 1.22 11.49 -9.36
C MET A 105 -0.29 11.41 -9.10
N LEU A 106 -1.11 12.22 -9.80
CA LEU A 106 -2.56 12.13 -9.64
C LEU A 106 -3.12 10.81 -10.17
N VAL A 107 -2.66 10.37 -11.35
CA VAL A 107 -3.12 9.11 -11.96
C VAL A 107 -2.67 7.94 -11.08
N LEU A 108 -1.40 7.94 -10.66
CA LEU A 108 -0.88 6.93 -9.73
C LEU A 108 -1.69 6.91 -8.41
N GLY A 109 -1.99 8.09 -7.85
CA GLY A 109 -2.81 8.20 -6.64
C GLY A 109 -4.23 7.65 -6.82
N ILE A 110 -4.85 7.85 -7.99
CA ILE A 110 -6.16 7.27 -8.30
C ILE A 110 -6.07 5.75 -8.40
N VAL A 111 -5.07 5.19 -9.08
CA VAL A 111 -4.86 3.74 -9.17
C VAL A 111 -4.62 3.14 -7.78
N VAL A 112 -3.81 3.81 -6.95
CA VAL A 112 -3.58 3.39 -5.56
C VAL A 112 -4.89 3.38 -4.77
N LEU A 113 -5.73 4.42 -4.89
CA LEU A 113 -7.01 4.49 -4.21
C LEU A 113 -7.97 3.37 -4.64
N LEU A 114 -8.08 3.10 -5.95
CA LEU A 114 -8.90 2.01 -6.47
C LEU A 114 -8.42 0.64 -5.96
N GLY A 115 -7.11 0.42 -5.90
CA GLY A 115 -6.54 -0.79 -5.32
C GLY A 115 -6.80 -0.92 -3.82
N ILE A 116 -6.78 0.19 -3.05
CA ILE A 116 -7.18 0.19 -1.64
C ILE A 116 -8.64 -0.26 -1.50
N LEU A 117 -9.56 0.27 -2.32
CA LEU A 117 -10.97 -0.14 -2.28
C LEU A 117 -11.14 -1.63 -2.59
N LEU A 118 -10.43 -2.15 -3.60
CA LEU A 118 -10.41 -3.58 -3.90
C LEU A 118 -9.87 -4.40 -2.72
N HIS A 119 -8.78 -3.96 -2.10
CA HIS A 119 -8.16 -4.61 -0.94
C HIS A 119 -9.09 -4.61 0.27
N LEU A 120 -9.74 -3.48 0.56
CA LEU A 120 -10.72 -3.40 1.64
C LEU A 120 -11.91 -4.34 1.40
N PHE A 121 -12.37 -4.49 0.16
CA PHE A 121 -13.43 -5.42 -0.19
C PHE A 121 -12.99 -6.87 -0.01
N ASN A 122 -11.80 -7.25 -0.47
CA ASN A 122 -11.33 -8.63 -0.40
C ASN A 122 -10.99 -9.09 1.03
N PHE A 123 -10.44 -8.19 1.86
CA PHE A 123 -9.91 -8.54 3.18
C PHE A 123 -10.68 -7.87 4.33
N TRP A 124 -10.67 -6.54 4.41
CA TRP A 124 -11.23 -5.83 5.56
C TRP A 124 -12.74 -6.09 5.73
N TYR A 125 -13.50 -6.12 4.64
CA TYR A 125 -14.93 -6.40 4.66
C TYR A 125 -15.23 -7.82 5.18
N ASN A 126 -14.45 -8.81 4.74
CA ASN A 126 -14.64 -10.21 5.12
C ASN A 126 -14.05 -10.55 6.51
N MET A 127 -13.18 -9.73 7.02
CA MET A 127 -12.51 -9.94 8.31
C MET A 127 -13.09 -8.99 9.38
N MET A 128 -12.46 -7.82 9.60
CA MET A 128 -12.84 -6.91 10.70
C MET A 128 -14.30 -6.44 10.61
N PHE A 129 -14.79 -6.04 9.43
CA PHE A 129 -16.17 -5.58 9.29
C PHE A 129 -17.17 -6.72 9.55
N ALA A 130 -16.91 -7.91 9.04
CA ALA A 130 -17.75 -9.09 9.28
C ALA A 130 -17.79 -9.48 10.77
N GLU A 131 -16.64 -9.43 11.45
CA GLU A 131 -16.54 -9.72 12.87
C GLU A 131 -17.31 -8.69 13.72
N LEU A 132 -17.24 -7.41 13.38
CA LEU A 132 -17.94 -6.34 14.09
C LEU A 132 -19.46 -6.36 13.87
N THR A 133 -19.92 -6.78 12.69
CA THR A 133 -21.34 -6.72 12.31
C THR A 133 -22.05 -8.04 12.41
N GLY A 134 -21.33 -9.16 12.53
CA GLY A 134 -21.88 -10.52 12.56
C GLY A 134 -22.45 -10.99 11.22
N ILE A 135 -22.09 -10.37 10.10
CA ILE A 135 -22.51 -10.83 8.77
C ILE A 135 -21.86 -12.17 8.43
N SER A 136 -22.58 -13.01 7.70
CA SER A 136 -22.06 -14.30 7.23
C SER A 136 -21.05 -14.09 6.09
N VAL A 137 -19.88 -14.70 6.21
CA VAL A 137 -18.78 -14.68 5.24
C VAL A 137 -18.25 -16.10 5.00
N PRO A 138 -17.51 -16.36 3.90
CA PRO A 138 -17.11 -17.73 3.51
C PRO A 138 -16.24 -18.44 4.55
N HIS A 139 -15.33 -17.72 5.20
CA HIS A 139 -14.41 -18.25 6.22
C HIS A 139 -14.59 -17.52 7.55
N SER A 140 -14.00 -18.06 8.63
CA SER A 140 -13.93 -17.31 9.89
C SER A 140 -13.28 -15.95 9.66
N PRO A 141 -13.81 -14.84 10.22
CA PRO A 141 -13.21 -13.53 10.12
C PRO A 141 -11.75 -13.46 10.62
N SER A 142 -11.35 -14.37 11.51
CA SER A 142 -9.98 -14.50 12.02
C SER A 142 -9.06 -15.36 11.15
N ASP A 143 -9.60 -16.12 10.17
CA ASP A 143 -8.80 -16.94 9.26
C ASP A 143 -8.31 -16.14 8.04
N GLY A 144 -7.41 -15.18 8.31
CA GLY A 144 -6.81 -14.36 7.25
C GLY A 144 -6.02 -15.17 6.23
N PHE A 145 -5.48 -16.32 6.61
CA PHE A 145 -4.75 -17.20 5.71
C PHE A 145 -5.66 -17.75 4.59
N ALA A 146 -6.88 -18.22 4.93
CA ALA A 146 -7.85 -18.69 3.94
C ALA A 146 -8.21 -17.58 2.94
N TYR A 147 -8.41 -16.34 3.40
CA TYR A 147 -8.68 -15.21 2.50
C TYR A 147 -7.51 -14.87 1.56
N ILE A 148 -6.25 -15.04 2.00
CA ILE A 148 -5.06 -14.89 1.13
C ILE A 148 -5.08 -15.97 0.04
N VAL A 149 -5.30 -17.24 0.42
CA VAL A 149 -5.34 -18.37 -0.50
C VAL A 149 -6.44 -18.16 -1.55
N ASP A 150 -7.67 -17.87 -1.13
CA ASP A 150 -8.79 -17.64 -2.04
C ASP A 150 -8.56 -16.49 -3.00
N THR A 151 -8.06 -15.36 -2.48
CA THR A 151 -7.83 -14.17 -3.31
C THR A 151 -6.76 -14.44 -4.36
N PHE A 152 -5.64 -15.05 -4.01
CA PHE A 152 -4.52 -15.25 -4.93
C PHE A 152 -4.58 -16.57 -5.70
N SER A 153 -5.56 -17.42 -5.47
CA SER A 153 -5.91 -18.51 -6.37
C SER A 153 -6.57 -18.02 -7.67
N CYS A 154 -7.13 -16.81 -7.66
CA CYS A 154 -7.75 -16.21 -8.86
C CYS A 154 -6.74 -15.37 -9.65
N PRO A 155 -6.37 -15.76 -10.89
CA PRO A 155 -5.39 -15.04 -11.70
C PRO A 155 -5.75 -13.56 -11.94
N VAL A 156 -7.04 -13.24 -12.00
CA VAL A 156 -7.50 -11.85 -12.19
C VAL A 156 -7.08 -10.98 -11.01
N TYR A 157 -7.30 -11.45 -9.78
CA TYR A 157 -6.84 -10.71 -8.60
C TYR A 157 -5.32 -10.62 -8.54
N VAL A 158 -4.60 -11.68 -8.87
CA VAL A 158 -3.12 -11.64 -8.94
C VAL A 158 -2.64 -10.52 -9.85
N VAL A 159 -3.17 -10.43 -11.07
CA VAL A 159 -2.80 -9.37 -12.02
C VAL A 159 -3.17 -7.99 -11.48
N LEU A 160 -4.37 -7.81 -10.93
CA LEU A 160 -4.81 -6.53 -10.36
C LEU A 160 -3.91 -6.08 -9.20
N TYR A 161 -3.54 -7.00 -8.30
CA TYR A 161 -2.63 -6.70 -7.18
C TYR A 161 -1.22 -6.39 -7.65
N ILE A 162 -0.68 -7.08 -8.66
CA ILE A 162 0.65 -6.76 -9.23
C ILE A 162 0.65 -5.36 -9.84
N VAL A 163 -0.38 -5.00 -10.62
CA VAL A 163 -0.52 -3.65 -11.20
C VAL A 163 -0.64 -2.61 -10.09
N TRP A 164 -1.42 -2.90 -9.05
CA TRP A 164 -1.56 -2.03 -7.90
C TRP A 164 -0.25 -1.84 -7.14
N LEU A 165 0.50 -2.91 -6.85
CA LEU A 165 1.82 -2.85 -6.22
C LEU A 165 2.81 -2.01 -7.03
N ALA A 166 2.81 -2.15 -8.36
CA ALA A 166 3.61 -1.32 -9.24
C ALA A 166 3.23 0.17 -9.12
N ALA A 167 1.92 0.49 -9.09
CA ALA A 167 1.45 1.86 -8.92
C ALA A 167 1.86 2.43 -7.54
N ILE A 168 1.77 1.63 -6.47
CA ILE A 168 2.25 2.02 -5.13
C ILE A 168 3.76 2.27 -5.17
N TRP A 169 4.54 1.40 -5.80
CA TRP A 169 5.99 1.57 -5.90
C TRP A 169 6.36 2.90 -6.56
N PHE A 170 5.76 3.23 -7.70
CA PHE A 170 5.97 4.52 -8.37
C PHE A 170 5.49 5.70 -7.52
N HIS A 171 4.36 5.57 -6.85
CA HIS A 171 3.80 6.61 -5.99
C HIS A 171 4.71 6.89 -4.78
N LEU A 172 5.18 5.84 -4.11
CA LEU A 172 6.00 5.95 -2.92
C LEU A 172 7.45 6.37 -3.22
N THR A 173 8.05 5.89 -4.30
CA THR A 173 9.42 6.29 -4.67
C THR A 173 9.52 7.80 -4.87
N HIS A 174 8.52 8.42 -5.51
CA HIS A 174 8.45 9.87 -5.61
C HIS A 174 8.02 10.53 -4.28
N GLY A 175 6.98 10.00 -3.64
CA GLY A 175 6.39 10.57 -2.42
C GLY A 175 7.40 10.64 -1.27
N PHE A 176 8.24 9.63 -1.10
CA PHE A 176 9.19 9.54 0.01
C PHE A 176 10.22 10.68 -0.01
N TRP A 177 10.99 10.84 -1.09
CA TRP A 177 11.99 11.91 -1.14
C TRP A 177 11.36 13.30 -1.18
N SER A 178 10.18 13.44 -1.81
CA SER A 178 9.43 14.70 -1.84
C SER A 178 8.97 15.12 -0.43
N ALA A 179 8.60 14.15 0.41
CA ALA A 179 8.29 14.39 1.82
C ALA A 179 9.51 14.88 2.59
N MET A 180 10.68 14.25 2.42
CA MET A 180 11.95 14.67 3.04
C MET A 180 12.31 16.10 2.64
N GLN A 181 12.10 16.46 1.37
CA GLN A 181 12.31 17.81 0.89
C GLN A 181 11.36 18.83 1.55
N THR A 182 10.08 18.48 1.65
CA THR A 182 9.07 19.36 2.25
C THR A 182 9.33 19.60 3.74
N LEU A 183 9.80 18.57 4.46
CA LEU A 183 10.13 18.65 5.88
C LEU A 183 11.47 19.36 6.18
N GLY A 184 12.19 19.78 5.13
CA GLY A 184 13.43 20.55 5.28
C GLY A 184 14.67 19.72 5.64
N VAL A 185 14.57 18.37 5.62
CA VAL A 185 15.72 17.48 5.89
C VAL A 185 16.54 17.15 4.63
N SER A 186 16.28 17.85 3.53
CA SER A 186 16.90 17.64 2.22
C SER A 186 17.70 18.86 1.82
N GLY A 187 19.03 18.82 2.00
CA GLY A 187 19.98 19.80 1.45
C GLY A 187 20.52 19.34 0.09
N LYS A 188 21.41 20.15 -0.54
CA LYS A 188 21.99 19.82 -1.85
C LYS A 188 22.62 18.43 -1.94
N VAL A 189 23.30 17.99 -0.87
CA VAL A 189 23.94 16.65 -0.78
C VAL A 189 22.93 15.57 -0.44
N TRP A 190 22.00 15.85 0.47
CA TRP A 190 21.03 14.88 0.95
C TRP A 190 19.90 14.59 -0.03
N PHE A 191 19.63 15.48 -0.98
CA PHE A 191 18.58 15.30 -1.99
C PHE A 191 18.76 14.00 -2.79
N GLU A 192 19.94 13.79 -3.39
CA GLU A 192 20.22 12.57 -4.16
C GLU A 192 20.30 11.32 -3.24
N ARG A 193 20.80 11.50 -2.01
CA ARG A 193 20.83 10.41 -1.02
C ARG A 193 19.42 9.95 -0.65
N TRP A 194 18.50 10.89 -0.39
CA TRP A 194 17.11 10.55 -0.06
C TRP A 194 16.37 9.88 -1.21
N LYS A 195 16.67 10.21 -2.45
CA LYS A 195 16.16 9.49 -3.62
C LYS A 195 16.63 8.03 -3.63
N CYS A 196 17.92 7.82 -3.41
CA CYS A 196 18.50 6.45 -3.38
C CYS A 196 17.95 5.64 -2.20
N ILE A 197 17.99 6.20 -0.99
CA ILE A 197 17.48 5.55 0.24
C ILE A 197 15.98 5.24 0.08
N GLY A 198 15.19 6.19 -0.38
CA GLY A 198 13.76 6.01 -0.60
C GLY A 198 13.45 4.94 -1.64
N CYS A 199 14.20 4.91 -2.75
CA CYS A 199 14.03 3.88 -3.76
C CYS A 199 14.35 2.48 -3.21
N ILE A 200 15.47 2.30 -2.50
CA ILE A 200 15.84 1.02 -1.88
C ILE A 200 14.79 0.60 -0.84
N TYR A 201 14.44 1.49 0.08
CA TYR A 201 13.49 1.21 1.15
C TYR A 201 12.12 0.82 0.61
N VAL A 202 11.56 1.62 -0.30
CA VAL A 202 10.26 1.34 -0.91
C VAL A 202 10.30 0.04 -1.72
N THR A 203 11.39 -0.24 -2.44
CA THR A 203 11.54 -1.50 -3.18
C THR A 203 11.52 -2.70 -2.23
N LEU A 204 12.23 -2.64 -1.10
CA LEU A 204 12.20 -3.73 -0.11
C LEU A 204 10.79 -3.94 0.47
N VAL A 205 10.07 -2.86 0.79
CA VAL A 205 8.69 -2.95 1.29
C VAL A 205 7.77 -3.56 0.22
N MET A 206 7.89 -3.14 -1.04
CA MET A 206 7.06 -3.71 -2.11
C MET A 206 7.41 -5.16 -2.44
N LEU A 207 8.68 -5.55 -2.31
CA LEU A 207 9.10 -6.95 -2.48
C LEU A 207 8.47 -7.87 -1.42
N MET A 208 8.28 -7.43 -0.18
CA MET A 208 7.56 -8.23 0.82
C MET A 208 6.17 -8.60 0.33
N PHE A 209 5.39 -7.64 -0.17
CA PHE A 209 4.05 -7.90 -0.72
C PHE A 209 4.08 -8.74 -1.99
N LEU A 210 5.00 -8.43 -2.92
CA LEU A 210 5.10 -9.15 -4.19
C LEU A 210 5.42 -10.63 -3.98
N VAL A 211 6.34 -10.94 -3.06
CA VAL A 211 6.69 -12.33 -2.73
C VAL A 211 5.48 -13.06 -2.15
N VAL A 212 4.70 -12.43 -1.26
CA VAL A 212 3.46 -13.02 -0.73
C VAL A 212 2.49 -13.33 -1.87
N VAL A 213 2.17 -12.32 -2.71
CA VAL A 213 1.23 -12.52 -3.85
C VAL A 213 1.67 -13.66 -4.75
N LEU A 214 2.95 -13.69 -5.14
CA LEU A 214 3.48 -14.72 -6.06
C LEU A 214 3.55 -16.10 -5.41
N ALA A 215 3.98 -16.19 -4.14
CA ALA A 215 4.08 -17.47 -3.44
C ALA A 215 2.72 -18.17 -3.31
N PHE A 216 1.66 -17.42 -3.00
CA PHE A 216 0.31 -17.98 -2.94
C PHE A 216 -0.29 -18.23 -4.33
N ALA A 217 -0.03 -17.35 -5.31
CA ALA A 217 -0.50 -17.54 -6.69
C ALA A 217 0.06 -18.80 -7.36
N PHE A 218 1.31 -19.15 -7.05
CA PHE A 218 1.97 -20.34 -7.60
C PHE A 218 1.94 -21.55 -6.67
N GLY A 219 1.28 -21.47 -5.51
CA GLY A 219 1.23 -22.55 -4.52
C GLY A 219 2.59 -22.91 -3.92
N CYS A 220 3.56 -21.98 -3.94
CA CYS A 220 4.93 -22.20 -3.49
C CYS A 220 5.19 -21.72 -2.06
N ALA A 221 4.15 -21.26 -1.33
CA ALA A 221 4.34 -20.82 0.06
C ALA A 221 4.65 -22.04 0.96
N PRO A 222 5.75 -22.04 1.74
CA PRO A 222 6.10 -23.14 2.63
C PRO A 222 4.98 -23.52 3.61
N SER A 223 4.17 -22.56 4.04
CA SER A 223 3.01 -22.75 4.91
C SER A 223 1.90 -23.61 4.30
N LEU A 224 1.81 -23.69 2.96
CA LEU A 224 0.87 -24.57 2.27
C LEU A 224 1.31 -26.04 2.30
N CYS A 225 2.62 -26.30 2.45
CA CYS A 225 3.18 -27.64 2.50
C CYS A 225 3.02 -28.29 3.89
N GLY A 226 2.80 -27.51 4.95
CA GLY A 226 2.68 -28.00 6.33
C GLY A 226 1.41 -28.83 6.59
N GLU A 227 0.35 -28.64 5.82
CA GLU A 227 -0.90 -29.43 5.92
C GLU A 227 -0.83 -30.74 5.11
N ALA A 228 0.13 -30.87 4.19
CA ALA A 228 0.33 -32.07 3.36
C ALA A 228 1.50 -32.95 3.83
N ALA A 229 1.72 -33.05 5.16
CA ALA A 229 2.77 -33.91 5.72
C ALA A 229 2.48 -35.41 5.48
N GLY A 230 2.61 -35.84 4.24
CA GLY A 230 2.39 -37.23 3.79
C GLY A 230 2.77 -37.47 2.33
N SER A 231 2.97 -36.46 1.50
CA SER A 231 3.37 -36.66 0.11
C SER A 231 4.37 -35.59 -0.35
N ALA A 232 5.47 -36.04 -0.91
CA ALA A 232 6.61 -35.27 -1.39
C ALA A 232 6.22 -33.99 -2.17
N CYS A 233 6.30 -32.83 -1.53
CA CYS A 233 6.24 -31.52 -2.17
C CYS A 233 7.67 -31.06 -2.52
N CYS A 234 8.24 -31.64 -3.57
CA CYS A 234 9.33 -31.06 -4.34
C CYS A 234 9.09 -31.42 -5.80
N GLY A 235 8.54 -30.49 -6.57
CA GLY A 235 8.45 -30.61 -8.03
C GLY A 235 7.08 -31.06 -8.53
N GLY A 236 6.24 -30.09 -8.89
CA GLY A 236 5.04 -30.34 -9.69
C GLY A 236 3.85 -29.54 -9.21
N CYS A 237 3.43 -28.60 -10.01
CA CYS A 237 2.17 -27.87 -9.87
C CYS A 237 1.05 -28.83 -9.48
N CYS A 238 0.38 -28.59 -8.36
CA CYS A 238 -0.95 -29.15 -8.13
C CYS A 238 -1.91 -28.47 -9.11
N VAL A 239 -2.17 -29.15 -10.22
CA VAL A 239 -3.33 -28.94 -11.09
C VAL A 239 -4.42 -29.87 -10.55
N ALA A 240 -5.47 -29.32 -10.01
CA ALA A 240 -6.83 -29.82 -10.07
C ALA A 240 -7.79 -28.70 -9.66
#